data_264e8467032165d5cb26cb0bb5b4dee5
#
_entry.id   264e8467032165d5cb26cb0bb5b4dee5
#
_cell.length_a   1.000
_cell.length_b   1.000
_cell.length_c   1.000
_cell.angle_alpha   90.00
_cell.angle_beta   90.00
_cell.angle_gamma   90.00
#
_symmetry.space_group_name_H-M   'P 1'
#
loop_
_entity.id
_entity.type
_entity.pdbx_description
1 polymer ?
#
loop_
_entity_poly.entity_id
_entity_poly.type
_entity_poly.pdbx_seq_one_letter_code
_entity_poly.pdbx_strand_id
1 'polypeptide(L)'
;MSVVVGYIPTAEGTAALERAIEEARDQNTHLVVVNSSRSGGYPDRHHVDAGGAAALKEKLESSGVEHSILQKHGDVDAAEEVLNAAEEYKAELIVIGLRKRTPVGKLIMGSTSQRILLEAPCPVLAVKAVYS
;
A
#
# COMPACT_ATOMS: atom_id res chain seq x y z
N MET A 1 2.93 17.62 -2.22
CA MET A 1 2.27 16.71 -1.27
C MET A 1 1.74 15.50 -1.98
N SER A 2 1.62 14.40 -1.26
CA SER A 2 1.18 13.15 -1.89
C SER A 2 0.50 12.25 -0.87
N VAL A 3 -0.16 11.21 -1.38
CA VAL A 3 -0.70 10.10 -0.58
C VAL A 3 0.13 8.88 -0.95
N VAL A 4 0.66 8.19 0.05
CA VAL A 4 1.44 6.98 -0.15
C VAL A 4 0.64 5.78 0.32
N VAL A 5 0.57 4.73 -0.47
CA VAL A 5 -0.12 3.50 -0.10
C VAL A 5 0.83 2.32 -0.23
N GLY A 6 0.85 1.47 0.80
CA GLY A 6 1.54 0.19 0.73
C GLY A 6 0.60 -0.84 0.13
N TYR A 7 1.00 -1.42 -0.98
CA TYR A 7 0.15 -2.36 -1.70
C TYR A 7 0.78 -3.75 -1.81
N ILE A 8 -0.03 -4.76 -1.52
CA ILE A 8 0.24 -6.15 -1.86
C ILE A 8 -1.06 -6.71 -2.45
N PRO A 9 -0.98 -7.74 -3.29
CA PRO A 9 -2.18 -8.27 -3.96
C PRO A 9 -3.03 -9.17 -3.04
N THR A 10 -3.61 -8.54 -2.04
CA THR A 10 -4.47 -9.19 -1.06
C THR A 10 -5.73 -8.37 -0.90
N ALA A 11 -6.71 -8.89 -0.18
CA ALA A 11 -7.94 -8.16 0.08
C ALA A 11 -7.66 -6.84 0.81
N GLU A 12 -6.82 -6.88 1.82
CA GLU A 12 -6.47 -5.69 2.58
C GLU A 12 -5.63 -4.72 1.75
N GLY A 13 -4.77 -5.23 0.89
CA GLY A 13 -3.99 -4.40 -0.02
C GLY A 13 -4.86 -3.68 -1.03
N THR A 14 -5.85 -4.38 -1.57
CA THR A 14 -6.80 -3.80 -2.52
C THR A 14 -7.66 -2.75 -1.83
N ALA A 15 -8.13 -3.03 -0.62
CA ALA A 15 -8.92 -2.06 0.15
C ALA A 15 -8.13 -0.79 0.42
N ALA A 16 -6.86 -0.93 0.79
CA ALA A 16 -5.98 0.21 1.02
C ALA A 16 -5.78 1.02 -0.27
N LEU A 17 -5.56 0.34 -1.38
CA LEU A 17 -5.37 0.99 -2.66
C LEU A 17 -6.60 1.80 -3.08
N GLU A 18 -7.78 1.21 -2.96
CA GLU A 18 -9.01 1.90 -3.32
C GLU A 18 -9.24 3.13 -2.45
N ARG A 19 -8.98 3.02 -1.15
CA ARG A 19 -9.12 4.18 -0.27
C ARG A 19 -8.09 5.24 -0.57
N ALA A 20 -6.87 4.85 -0.90
CA ALA A 20 -5.83 5.80 -1.25
C ALA A 20 -6.17 6.57 -2.52
N ILE A 21 -6.77 5.88 -3.49
CA ILE A 21 -7.23 6.52 -4.72
C ILE A 21 -8.29 7.58 -4.39
N GLU A 22 -9.25 7.23 -3.52
CA GLU A 22 -10.28 8.18 -3.11
C GLU A 22 -9.67 9.40 -2.41
N GLU A 23 -8.74 9.17 -1.49
CA GLU A 23 -8.09 10.25 -0.77
C GLU A 23 -7.30 11.16 -1.69
N ALA A 24 -6.54 10.58 -2.62
CA ALA A 24 -5.76 11.36 -3.56
C ALA A 24 -6.66 12.18 -4.49
N ARG A 25 -7.78 11.58 -4.90
CA ARG A 25 -8.75 12.28 -5.75
C ARG A 25 -9.39 13.45 -5.00
N ASP A 26 -9.82 13.21 -3.77
CA ASP A 26 -10.46 14.24 -2.96
C ASP A 26 -9.53 15.40 -2.63
N GLN A 27 -8.26 15.08 -2.40
CA GLN A 27 -7.24 16.08 -2.09
C GLN A 27 -6.63 16.68 -3.35
N ASN A 28 -6.94 16.13 -4.51
CA ASN A 28 -6.35 16.51 -5.78
C ASN A 28 -4.82 16.49 -5.70
N THR A 29 -4.28 15.38 -5.24
CA THR A 29 -2.86 15.24 -5.01
C THR A 29 -2.33 13.96 -5.67
N HIS A 30 -1.01 13.83 -5.70
CA HIS A 30 -0.33 12.71 -6.32
C HIS A 30 -0.42 11.46 -5.46
N LEU A 31 -0.66 10.31 -6.08
CA LEU A 31 -0.69 9.02 -5.40
C LEU A 31 0.59 8.24 -5.68
N VAL A 32 1.24 7.80 -4.63
CA VAL A 32 2.43 6.95 -4.74
C VAL A 32 2.08 5.56 -4.25
N VAL A 33 2.13 4.58 -5.14
CA VAL A 33 1.85 3.19 -4.79
C VAL A 33 3.16 2.46 -4.61
N VAL A 34 3.40 1.99 -3.40
CA VAL A 34 4.58 1.18 -3.10
C VAL A 34 4.18 -0.28 -3.19
N ASN A 35 4.58 -0.94 -4.25
CA ASN A 35 4.30 -2.35 -4.43
C ASN A 35 5.36 -3.13 -3.67
N SER A 36 5.00 -3.61 -2.50
CA SER A 36 5.92 -4.28 -1.60
C SER A 36 5.82 -5.80 -1.64
N SER A 37 5.25 -6.35 -2.70
CA SER A 37 5.22 -7.80 -2.84
C SER A 37 6.65 -8.32 -2.95
N ARG A 38 6.90 -9.43 -2.28
CA ARG A 38 8.24 -9.99 -2.24
C ARG A 38 8.65 -10.54 -3.58
N SER A 39 9.85 -10.17 -3.99
CA SER A 39 10.46 -10.72 -5.19
C SER A 39 11.71 -11.51 -4.83
N GLY A 40 11.68 -12.24 -3.75
CA GLY A 40 12.86 -12.94 -3.29
C GLY A 40 12.96 -14.35 -3.82
N GLY A 41 13.62 -14.61 -4.90
CA GLY A 41 14.03 -15.93 -5.33
C GLY A 41 12.99 -17.05 -5.44
N TYR A 42 11.81 -16.85 -4.92
CA TYR A 42 10.70 -17.80 -5.02
C TYR A 42 9.60 -17.19 -5.84
N PRO A 43 8.90 -17.97 -6.66
CA PRO A 43 7.64 -17.51 -7.20
C PRO A 43 6.69 -17.36 -6.01
N ASP A 44 6.67 -16.18 -5.45
CA ASP A 44 5.79 -15.86 -4.35
C ASP A 44 4.38 -15.69 -4.91
N ARG A 45 3.40 -16.28 -4.24
CA ARG A 45 2.01 -16.14 -4.64
C ARG A 45 1.53 -14.70 -4.57
N HIS A 46 2.23 -13.89 -3.78
CA HIS A 46 1.89 -12.48 -3.62
C HIS A 46 2.72 -11.59 -4.53
N HIS A 47 3.53 -12.19 -5.37
CA HIS A 47 4.29 -11.43 -6.33
C HIS A 47 3.36 -10.96 -7.44
N VAL A 48 3.40 -9.67 -7.72
CA VAL A 48 2.63 -9.14 -8.84
C VAL A 48 3.39 -9.46 -10.11
N ASP A 49 2.90 -10.44 -10.83
CA ASP A 49 3.51 -10.83 -12.10
C ASP A 49 3.22 -9.77 -13.16
N ALA A 50 3.66 -10.01 -14.38
CA ALA A 50 3.47 -9.05 -15.46
C ALA A 50 2.00 -8.72 -15.70
N GLY A 51 1.12 -9.73 -15.57
CA GLY A 51 -0.31 -9.52 -15.74
C GLY A 51 -0.90 -8.71 -14.61
N GLY A 52 -0.48 -8.99 -13.37
CA GLY A 52 -0.94 -8.27 -12.21
C GLY A 52 -0.45 -6.82 -12.20
N ALA A 53 0.79 -6.59 -12.64
CA ALA A 53 1.33 -5.25 -12.75
C ALA A 53 0.57 -4.43 -13.78
N ALA A 54 0.20 -5.05 -14.90
CA ALA A 54 -0.58 -4.38 -15.94
C ALA A 54 -1.98 -4.03 -15.43
N ALA A 55 -2.60 -4.93 -14.67
CA ALA A 55 -3.93 -4.69 -14.10
C ALA A 55 -3.89 -3.53 -13.10
N LEU A 56 -2.86 -3.48 -12.27
CA LEU A 56 -2.67 -2.40 -11.32
C LEU A 56 -2.51 -1.07 -12.04
N LYS A 57 -1.68 -1.04 -13.06
CA LYS A 57 -1.45 0.17 -13.84
C LYS A 57 -2.74 0.63 -14.51
N GLU A 58 -3.49 -0.29 -15.09
CA GLU A 58 -4.75 0.03 -15.75
C GLU A 58 -5.75 0.61 -14.75
N LYS A 59 -5.85 0.03 -13.57
CA LYS A 59 -6.74 0.52 -12.53
C LYS A 59 -6.39 1.96 -12.15
N LEU A 60 -5.11 2.25 -12.00
CA LEU A 60 -4.66 3.59 -11.63
C LEU A 60 -4.88 4.59 -12.76
N GLU A 61 -4.64 4.19 -14.00
CA GLU A 61 -4.89 5.06 -15.14
C GLU A 61 -6.37 5.37 -15.28
N SER A 62 -7.22 4.38 -15.04
CA SER A 62 -8.67 4.57 -15.10
C SER A 62 -9.19 5.47 -13.98
N SER A 63 -8.46 5.57 -12.89
CA SER A 63 -8.89 6.38 -11.75
C SER A 63 -8.82 7.89 -12.01
N GLY A 64 -8.04 8.30 -12.99
CA GLY A 64 -7.83 9.71 -13.29
C GLY A 64 -6.90 10.43 -12.32
N VAL A 65 -6.28 9.71 -11.42
CA VAL A 65 -5.38 10.28 -10.41
C VAL A 65 -3.95 10.22 -10.91
N GLU A 66 -3.21 11.31 -10.74
CA GLU A 66 -1.77 11.28 -11.03
C GLU A 66 -1.11 10.31 -10.04
N HIS A 67 -0.29 9.43 -10.57
CA HIS A 67 0.28 8.37 -9.74
C HIS A 67 1.68 7.97 -10.16
N SER A 68 2.38 7.35 -9.23
CA SER A 68 3.65 6.68 -9.48
C SER A 68 3.60 5.32 -8.81
N ILE A 69 4.15 4.32 -9.46
CA ILE A 69 4.24 2.97 -8.90
C ILE A 69 5.69 2.69 -8.62
N LEU A 70 6.01 2.46 -7.36
CA LEU A 70 7.36 2.09 -6.95
C LEU A 70 7.41 0.60 -6.75
N GLN A 71 8.32 -0.04 -7.44
CA GLN A 71 8.50 -1.48 -7.37
C GLN A 71 9.63 -1.77 -6.39
N LYS A 72 9.36 -2.59 -5.41
CA LYS A 72 10.38 -2.98 -4.46
C LYS A 72 11.28 -4.05 -5.07
N HIS A 73 12.57 -3.87 -4.90
CA HIS A 73 13.54 -4.87 -5.36
C HIS A 73 14.42 -5.30 -4.19
N GLY A 74 14.72 -6.58 -4.12
CA GLY A 74 15.64 -7.12 -3.14
C GLY A 74 15.05 -7.30 -1.76
N ASP A 75 15.92 -7.28 -0.76
CA ASP A 75 15.56 -7.61 0.61
C ASP A 75 15.16 -6.43 1.48
N VAL A 76 14.85 -5.31 0.87
CA VAL A 76 14.45 -4.12 1.64
C VAL A 76 13.11 -4.38 2.32
N ASP A 77 13.03 -4.03 3.60
CA ASP A 77 11.82 -4.19 4.39
C ASP A 77 10.69 -3.33 3.79
N ALA A 78 9.50 -3.92 3.69
CA ALA A 78 8.34 -3.24 3.15
C ALA A 78 8.00 -1.96 3.92
N ALA A 79 8.12 -1.99 5.24
CA ALA A 79 7.88 -0.80 6.05
C ALA A 79 8.85 0.31 5.70
N GLU A 80 10.11 -0.03 5.53
CA GLU A 80 11.14 0.94 5.18
C GLU A 80 10.88 1.56 3.82
N GLU A 81 10.44 0.76 2.86
CA GLU A 81 10.09 1.26 1.53
C GLU A 81 8.97 2.30 1.60
N VAL A 82 7.93 2.01 2.38
CA VAL A 82 6.82 2.93 2.54
C VAL A 82 7.26 4.21 3.24
N LEU A 83 8.05 4.08 4.30
CA LEU A 83 8.52 5.23 5.06
C LEU A 83 9.45 6.11 4.22
N ASN A 84 10.33 5.49 3.45
CA ASN A 84 11.22 6.23 2.55
C ASN A 84 10.43 6.97 1.47
N ALA A 85 9.43 6.32 0.90
CA ALA A 85 8.56 6.96 -0.09
C ALA A 85 7.82 8.14 0.52
N ALA A 86 7.33 7.99 1.75
CA ALA A 86 6.63 9.07 2.43
C ALA A 86 7.52 10.30 2.61
N GLU A 87 8.77 10.09 2.93
CA GLU A 87 9.71 11.20 3.07
C GLU A 87 10.08 11.81 1.72
N GLU A 88 10.39 10.96 0.75
CA GLU A 88 10.82 11.42 -0.57
C GLU A 88 9.73 12.21 -1.27
N TYR A 89 8.51 11.75 -1.20
CA TYR A 89 7.38 12.40 -1.87
C TYR A 89 6.60 13.34 -0.97
N LYS A 90 7.10 13.59 0.23
CA LYS A 90 6.48 14.50 1.20
C LYS A 90 5.01 14.17 1.40
N ALA A 91 4.76 12.93 1.80
CA ALA A 91 3.40 12.45 1.96
C ALA A 91 2.66 13.19 3.07
N GLU A 92 1.42 13.52 2.80
CA GLU A 92 0.53 14.07 3.80
C GLU A 92 -0.34 12.98 4.43
N LEU A 93 -0.31 11.79 3.84
CA LEU A 93 -1.07 10.65 4.32
C LEU A 93 -0.44 9.36 3.84
N ILE A 94 -0.36 8.38 4.72
CA ILE A 94 0.00 7.02 4.34
C ILE A 94 -1.23 6.15 4.56
N VAL A 95 -1.56 5.31 3.58
CA VAL A 95 -2.68 4.38 3.69
C VAL A 95 -2.14 2.97 3.71
N ILE A 96 -2.56 2.19 4.69
CA ILE A 96 -2.17 0.79 4.82
C ILE A 96 -3.40 -0.07 5.01
N GLY A 97 -3.30 -1.33 4.63
CA GLY A 97 -4.37 -2.30 4.85
C GLY A 97 -4.12 -3.08 6.12
N LEU A 98 -5.17 -3.33 6.87
CA LEU A 98 -5.11 -4.16 8.05
C LEU A 98 -5.83 -5.46 7.79
N ARG A 99 -5.16 -6.53 8.13
CA ARG A 99 -5.73 -7.85 8.01
C ARG A 99 -6.49 -8.19 9.27
N LYS A 100 -7.77 -8.50 9.11
CA LYS A 100 -8.57 -8.94 10.23
C LYS A 100 -8.28 -10.39 10.50
N ARG A 101 -7.77 -10.70 11.68
CA ARG A 101 -7.55 -12.06 12.12
C ARG A 101 -8.56 -12.46 13.19
N THR A 102 -9.42 -13.38 12.85
CA THR A 102 -10.31 -14.00 13.80
C THR A 102 -9.82 -15.43 14.02
N PRO A 103 -10.25 -16.21 14.97
CA PRO A 103 -11.63 -16.38 15.39
C PRO A 103 -12.13 -15.51 16.54
N VAL A 104 -11.25 -14.76 17.17
CA VAL A 104 -11.70 -13.98 18.33
C VAL A 104 -12.04 -12.53 18.02
N GLY A 105 -12.09 -12.18 16.76
CA GLY A 105 -12.46 -10.82 16.34
C GLY A 105 -11.44 -9.74 16.65
N LYS A 106 -10.25 -10.13 17.05
CA LYS A 106 -9.19 -9.16 17.33
C LYS A 106 -8.44 -8.79 16.06
N LEU A 107 -8.11 -7.52 15.94
CA LEU A 107 -7.21 -7.08 14.91
C LEU A 107 -5.79 -7.34 15.38
N ILE A 108 -5.07 -8.16 14.62
CA ILE A 108 -3.66 -8.38 14.90
C ILE A 108 -2.88 -7.62 13.87
N MET A 109 -2.10 -6.67 14.33
CA MET A 109 -1.30 -5.84 13.46
C MET A 109 0.05 -6.51 13.21
N GLY A 110 0.43 -6.64 11.94
CA GLY A 110 1.72 -7.19 11.60
C GLY A 110 2.84 -6.21 11.91
N SER A 111 4.08 -6.71 11.93
CA SER A 111 5.25 -5.89 12.25
C SER A 111 5.43 -4.73 11.26
N THR A 112 5.13 -4.94 9.99
CA THR A 112 5.21 -3.89 8.98
C THR A 112 4.28 -2.74 9.30
N SER A 113 3.01 -3.06 9.60
CA SER A 113 2.02 -2.04 9.94
C SER A 113 2.38 -1.31 11.22
N GLN A 114 2.84 -2.04 12.22
CA GLN A 114 3.27 -1.43 13.48
C GLN A 114 4.40 -0.44 13.26
N ARG A 115 5.39 -0.82 12.49
CA ARG A 115 6.52 0.05 12.24
C ARG A 115 6.11 1.31 11.50
N ILE A 116 5.24 1.17 10.50
CA ILE A 116 4.75 2.32 9.77
C ILE A 116 4.00 3.27 10.69
N LEU A 117 3.12 2.74 11.53
CA LEU A 117 2.36 3.57 12.47
C LEU A 117 3.25 4.32 13.45
N LEU A 118 4.31 3.68 13.90
CA LEU A 118 5.20 4.27 14.89
C LEU A 118 6.19 5.28 14.32
N GLU A 119 6.59 5.09 13.08
CA GLU A 119 7.67 5.89 12.49
C GLU A 119 7.22 6.82 11.37
N ALA A 120 5.96 6.79 10.98
CA ALA A 120 5.49 7.63 9.88
C ALA A 120 5.66 9.12 10.17
N PRO A 121 6.10 9.90 9.17
CA PRO A 121 6.22 11.35 9.34
C PRO A 121 4.90 12.09 9.16
N CYS A 122 3.81 11.38 8.94
CA CYS A 122 2.50 11.96 8.65
C CYS A 122 1.42 11.03 9.20
N PRO A 123 0.15 11.46 9.18
CA PRO A 123 -0.95 10.58 9.59
C PRO A 123 -1.02 9.31 8.77
N VAL A 124 -1.45 8.24 9.41
CA VAL A 124 -1.60 6.93 8.76
C VAL A 124 -3.06 6.51 8.87
N LEU A 125 -3.64 6.18 7.74
CA LEU A 125 -5.00 5.67 7.67
C LEU A 125 -4.93 4.16 7.48
N ALA A 126 -5.44 3.43 8.45
CA ALA A 126 -5.46 1.97 8.40
C ALA A 126 -6.83 1.50 7.94
N VAL A 127 -6.85 0.77 6.83
CA VAL A 127 -8.09 0.35 6.19
C VAL A 127 -8.29 -1.14 6.41
N LYS A 128 -9.46 -1.49 6.88
CA LYS A 128 -9.82 -2.91 7.06
C LYS A 128 -10.46 -3.43 5.79
N ALA A 129 -10.02 -4.62 5.39
CA ALA A 129 -10.66 -5.29 4.26
C ALA A 129 -12.02 -5.83 4.72
N VAL A 130 -12.96 -5.84 3.79
CA VAL A 130 -14.26 -6.46 4.04
C VAL A 130 -14.18 -7.89 3.54
N TYR A 131 -14.37 -8.83 4.45
CA TYR A 131 -14.43 -10.24 4.11
C TYR A 131 -15.88 -10.68 4.17
N SER A 132 -16.38 -11.14 3.07
CA SER A 132 -17.74 -11.68 3.00
C SER A 132 -17.75 -13.18 3.22
#